data_2ae1b08917b82460e8f353653f84557f
#
_entry.id   2ae1b08917b82460e8f353653f84557f
#
_cell.length_a   1.000
_cell.length_b   1.000
_cell.length_c   1.000
_cell.angle_alpha   90.00
_cell.angle_beta   90.00
_cell.angle_gamma   90.00
#
_symmetry.space_group_name_H-M   'P 1'
#
loop_
_entity.id
_entity.type
_entity.pdbx_description
1 polymer ?
#
loop_
_entity_poly.entity_id
_entity_poly.type
_entity_poly.pdbx_seq_one_letter_code
_entity_poly.pdbx_strand_id
1 'polypeptide(L)'
;MWKSGICAGKDTWINRSMICFGRCKADVHRTLCLRQGARGLLMDGTAVERELTDRNKGISNEVREKRYQEYVRGWVEYFRLADMKELLRKTDEWARRRIRAVYWKQWKKIKTKYRMLKALGLEDWKAKELANSRKGSWKMAKVLNQIFSKKIIAKLGYTSMLDYYLIICEN
;
A
#
# COMPACT_ATOMS: atom_id res chain seq x y z
N MET A 1 31.39 26.01 24.34
CA MET A 1 30.50 25.55 25.40
C MET A 1 29.06 25.49 24.84
N TRP A 2 28.59 24.35 24.41
CA TRP A 2 27.22 24.16 23.93
C TRP A 2 26.45 23.43 25.01
N LYS A 3 25.49 24.11 25.62
CA LYS A 3 24.57 23.50 26.60
C LYS A 3 23.51 22.71 25.85
N SER A 4 23.49 21.42 26.11
CA SER A 4 22.44 20.50 25.71
C SER A 4 21.16 20.81 26.47
N GLY A 5 20.17 21.44 25.82
CA GLY A 5 18.83 21.63 26.33
C GLY A 5 18.02 20.37 26.13
N ILE A 6 17.82 19.62 27.19
CA ILE A 6 16.90 18.48 27.27
C ILE A 6 15.48 19.07 27.32
N CYS A 7 14.70 18.90 26.27
CA CYS A 7 13.26 19.17 26.30
C CYS A 7 12.53 17.94 26.86
N ALA A 8 12.25 17.99 28.18
CA ALA A 8 11.30 17.09 28.81
C ALA A 8 9.89 17.63 28.59
N GLY A 9 9.09 16.96 27.79
CA GLY A 9 7.67 17.25 27.57
C GLY A 9 7.04 16.00 26.96
N LYS A 10 6.23 15.30 27.79
CA LYS A 10 5.35 14.20 27.35
C LYS A 10 4.23 14.82 26.57
N ASP A 11 4.28 14.82 25.24
CA ASP A 11 3.10 15.09 24.42
C ASP A 11 3.31 14.61 22.99
N THR A 12 2.45 13.69 22.62
CA THR A 12 2.01 13.23 21.29
C THR A 12 3.03 13.27 20.14
N TRP A 13 3.33 12.12 19.63
CA TRP A 13 4.22 11.82 18.50
C TRP A 13 4.04 12.72 17.24
N ILE A 14 2.91 13.38 17.10
CA ILE A 14 2.59 14.26 15.97
C ILE A 14 3.41 15.56 16.01
N ASN A 15 3.76 16.06 17.19
CA ASN A 15 4.46 17.34 17.33
C ASN A 15 5.98 17.27 17.11
N ARG A 16 6.58 16.07 17.21
CA ARG A 16 8.05 15.94 17.08
C ARG A 16 8.56 15.98 15.65
N SER A 17 7.78 15.52 14.67
CA SER A 17 8.16 15.57 13.27
C SER A 17 7.97 16.96 12.64
N MET A 18 7.03 17.77 13.12
CA MET A 18 6.82 19.13 12.61
C MET A 18 7.91 20.12 13.05
N ILE A 19 8.53 19.91 14.20
CA ILE A 19 9.56 20.83 14.71
C ILE A 19 10.87 20.77 13.92
N CYS A 20 11.21 19.64 13.31
CA CYS A 20 12.38 19.52 12.44
C CYS A 20 12.23 20.24 11.08
N PHE A 21 11.01 20.51 10.64
CA PHE A 21 10.74 21.10 9.33
C PHE A 21 11.21 22.55 9.16
N GLY A 22 11.37 23.29 10.25
CA GLY A 22 11.71 24.71 10.22
C GLY A 22 13.19 25.05 10.41
N ARG A 23 14.07 24.10 10.80
CA ARG A 23 15.45 24.40 11.21
C ARG A 23 16.57 23.72 10.42
N CYS A 24 16.29 22.81 9.52
CA CYS A 24 17.36 22.16 8.73
C CYS A 24 17.70 23.00 7.50
N LYS A 25 18.80 23.75 7.56
CA LYS A 25 19.31 24.60 6.47
C LYS A 25 20.19 23.87 5.44
N ALA A 26 20.54 22.62 5.66
CA ALA A 26 21.36 21.84 4.72
C ALA A 26 20.51 20.79 4.00
N ASP A 27 20.55 20.77 2.68
CA ASP A 27 19.72 19.90 1.84
C ASP A 27 19.86 18.40 2.16
N VAL A 28 21.06 17.96 2.47
CA VAL A 28 21.34 16.54 2.83
C VAL A 28 20.69 16.16 4.16
N HIS A 29 20.72 17.06 5.15
CA HIS A 29 20.12 16.80 6.46
C HIS A 29 18.59 16.83 6.40
N ARG A 30 18.03 17.69 5.54
CA ARG A 30 16.59 17.76 5.26
C ARG A 30 16.09 16.47 4.62
N THR A 31 16.83 15.95 3.63
CA THR A 31 16.49 14.67 2.95
C THR A 31 16.56 13.48 3.92
N LEU A 32 17.58 13.44 4.80
CA LEU A 32 17.67 12.40 5.83
C LEU A 32 16.56 12.48 6.87
N CYS A 33 16.20 13.67 7.34
CA CYS A 33 15.11 13.89 8.28
C CYS A 33 13.76 13.48 7.67
N LEU A 34 13.50 13.84 6.42
CA LEU A 34 12.30 13.43 5.69
C LEU A 34 12.25 11.90 5.50
N ARG A 35 13.40 11.28 5.21
CA ARG A 35 13.49 9.82 5.03
C ARG A 35 13.24 9.05 6.33
N GLN A 36 13.73 9.55 7.46
CA GLN A 36 13.48 8.97 8.78
C GLN A 36 12.02 9.19 9.22
N GLY A 37 11.49 10.40 9.04
CA GLY A 37 10.07 10.71 9.28
C GLY A 37 9.14 9.87 8.41
N ALA A 38 9.46 9.73 7.13
CA ALA A 38 8.71 8.89 6.20
C ALA A 38 8.67 7.41 6.60
N ARG A 39 9.79 6.86 7.13
CA ARG A 39 9.81 5.47 7.64
C ARG A 39 8.92 5.29 8.87
N GLY A 40 8.94 6.23 9.82
CA GLY A 40 8.08 6.19 11.00
C GLY A 40 6.60 6.27 10.62
N LEU A 41 6.24 7.25 9.81
CA LEU A 41 4.87 7.44 9.31
C LEU A 41 4.43 6.36 8.32
N LEU A 42 5.35 5.67 7.64
CA LEU A 42 5.02 4.50 6.84
C LEU A 42 4.58 3.33 7.72
N MET A 43 5.14 3.18 8.91
CA MET A 43 4.66 2.18 9.87
C MET A 43 3.21 2.50 10.29
N ASP A 44 2.86 3.76 10.49
CA ASP A 44 1.48 4.19 10.74
C ASP A 44 0.64 4.14 9.46
N GLY A 45 1.20 4.49 8.31
CA GLY A 45 0.58 4.36 6.99
C GLY A 45 0.23 2.91 6.65
N THR A 46 1.09 1.95 7.01
CA THR A 46 0.76 0.52 6.83
C THR A 46 -0.43 0.09 7.70
N ALA A 47 -0.71 0.77 8.82
CA ALA A 47 -1.90 0.51 9.62
C ALA A 47 -3.18 0.93 8.87
N VAL A 48 -3.22 2.15 8.31
CA VAL A 48 -4.33 2.61 7.47
C VAL A 48 -4.51 1.73 6.24
N GLU A 49 -3.43 1.39 5.57
CA GLU A 49 -3.45 0.50 4.41
C GLU A 49 -3.91 -0.92 4.77
N ARG A 50 -3.53 -1.44 5.95
CA ARG A 50 -4.07 -2.69 6.50
C ARG A 50 -5.57 -2.61 6.71
N GLU A 51 -6.05 -1.50 7.23
CA GLU A 51 -7.45 -1.28 7.46
C GLU A 51 -8.25 -1.21 6.16
N LEU A 52 -7.77 -0.46 5.16
CA LEU A 52 -8.39 -0.34 3.84
C LEU A 52 -8.40 -1.66 3.08
N THR A 53 -7.34 -2.46 3.21
CA THR A 53 -7.21 -3.76 2.56
C THR A 53 -7.59 -4.93 3.47
N ASP A 54 -8.37 -4.69 4.55
CA ASP A 54 -8.84 -5.76 5.40
C ASP A 54 -9.89 -6.59 4.66
N ARG A 55 -9.61 -7.89 4.58
CA ARG A 55 -10.48 -8.89 3.94
C ARG A 55 -11.76 -9.19 4.74
N ASN A 56 -11.81 -8.82 6.01
CA ASN A 56 -12.96 -9.10 6.88
C ASN A 56 -13.96 -7.94 6.91
N LYS A 57 -13.55 -6.74 6.50
CA LYS A 57 -14.47 -5.60 6.39
C LYS A 57 -15.45 -5.82 5.25
N GLY A 58 -16.73 -5.71 5.53
CA GLY A 58 -17.84 -5.80 4.58
C GLY A 58 -17.99 -4.55 3.69
N ILE A 59 -16.90 -3.91 3.30
CA ILE A 59 -16.90 -2.70 2.47
C ILE A 59 -16.98 -3.11 1.01
N SER A 60 -17.79 -2.38 0.20
CA SER A 60 -17.83 -2.58 -1.25
C SER A 60 -16.46 -2.28 -1.89
N ASN A 61 -16.17 -2.91 -3.03
CA ASN A 61 -14.89 -2.69 -3.71
C ASN A 61 -14.75 -1.26 -4.20
N GLU A 62 -15.80 -0.65 -4.70
CA GLU A 62 -15.81 0.75 -5.17
C GLU A 62 -15.43 1.74 -4.08
N VAL A 63 -16.00 1.59 -2.87
CA VAL A 63 -15.66 2.42 -1.72
C VAL A 63 -14.23 2.19 -1.28
N ARG A 64 -13.77 0.92 -1.32
CA ARG A 64 -12.39 0.57 -0.98
C ARG A 64 -11.39 1.20 -1.95
N GLU A 65 -11.67 1.16 -3.24
CA GLU A 65 -10.85 1.75 -4.30
C GLU A 65 -10.72 3.26 -4.12
N LYS A 66 -11.84 3.96 -3.95
CA LYS A 66 -11.85 5.42 -3.72
C LYS A 66 -11.01 5.81 -2.52
N ARG A 67 -11.25 5.17 -1.37
CA ARG A 67 -10.48 5.45 -0.14
C ARG A 67 -9.00 5.14 -0.29
N TYR A 68 -8.66 4.06 -1.02
CA TYR A 68 -7.27 3.71 -1.29
C TYR A 68 -6.60 4.75 -2.19
N GLN A 69 -7.28 5.24 -3.23
CA GLN A 69 -6.77 6.29 -4.10
C GLN A 69 -6.56 7.62 -3.34
N GLU A 70 -7.51 8.03 -2.52
CA GLU A 70 -7.39 9.22 -1.66
C GLU A 70 -6.19 9.11 -0.73
N TYR A 71 -6.05 7.96 -0.08
CA TYR A 71 -4.91 7.68 0.79
C TYR A 71 -3.57 7.75 0.05
N VAL A 72 -3.46 7.11 -1.12
CA VAL A 72 -2.23 7.11 -1.94
C VAL A 72 -1.86 8.53 -2.34
N ARG A 73 -2.82 9.32 -2.84
CA ARG A 73 -2.58 10.71 -3.24
C ARG A 73 -2.07 11.55 -2.08
N GLY A 74 -2.80 11.60 -0.99
CA GLY A 74 -2.42 12.42 0.16
C GLY A 74 -1.06 12.02 0.74
N TRP A 75 -0.78 10.73 0.83
CA TRP A 75 0.47 10.24 1.37
C TRP A 75 1.67 10.54 0.47
N VAL A 76 1.56 10.30 -0.84
CA VAL A 76 2.63 10.54 -1.81
C VAL A 76 2.91 12.03 -1.96
N GLU A 77 1.88 12.88 -2.01
CA GLU A 77 2.06 14.34 -2.09
C GLU A 77 2.77 14.90 -0.85
N TYR A 78 2.44 14.40 0.33
CA TYR A 78 3.11 14.82 1.56
C TYR A 78 4.61 14.49 1.55
N PHE A 79 5.00 13.33 1.03
CA PHE A 79 6.39 12.85 1.03
C PHE A 79 7.12 13.01 -0.30
N ARG A 80 6.58 13.75 -1.27
CA ARG A 80 7.15 13.88 -2.62
C ARG A 80 8.63 14.29 -2.67
N LEU A 81 9.10 15.05 -1.67
CA LEU A 81 10.49 15.54 -1.60
C LEU A 81 11.48 14.48 -1.05
N ALA A 82 11.00 13.37 -0.56
CA ALA A 82 11.86 12.32 0.02
C ALA A 82 12.16 11.23 -1.01
N ASP A 83 13.42 10.82 -1.15
CA ASP A 83 13.76 9.65 -1.97
C ASP A 83 13.29 8.36 -1.29
N MET A 84 12.19 7.80 -1.80
CA MET A 84 11.51 6.64 -1.20
C MET A 84 11.17 5.55 -2.21
N LYS A 85 11.73 5.56 -3.41
CA LYS A 85 11.37 4.64 -4.51
C LYS A 85 11.34 3.17 -4.07
N GLU A 86 12.39 2.74 -3.38
CA GLU A 86 12.50 1.34 -2.91
C GLU A 86 11.45 0.98 -1.84
N LEU A 87 11.17 1.95 -0.96
CA LEU A 87 10.18 1.79 0.08
C LEU A 87 8.77 1.66 -0.50
N LEU A 88 8.41 2.56 -1.44
CA LEU A 88 7.14 2.54 -2.16
C LEU A 88 6.97 1.24 -2.95
N ARG A 89 8.03 0.76 -3.60
CA ARG A 89 8.00 -0.51 -4.34
C ARG A 89 7.63 -1.69 -3.42
N LYS A 90 8.25 -1.79 -2.25
CA LYS A 90 7.94 -2.84 -1.26
C LYS A 90 6.53 -2.74 -0.71
N THR A 91 6.08 -1.53 -0.41
CA THR A 91 4.72 -1.26 0.06
C THR A 91 3.69 -1.65 -0.98
N ASP A 92 3.89 -1.28 -2.24
CA ASP A 92 3.02 -1.67 -3.34
C ASP A 92 2.94 -3.19 -3.56
N GLU A 93 4.07 -3.90 -3.44
CA GLU A 93 4.08 -5.36 -3.54
C GLU A 93 3.22 -6.00 -2.45
N TRP A 94 3.34 -5.50 -1.23
CA TRP A 94 2.57 -5.96 -0.10
C TRP A 94 1.09 -5.62 -0.25
N ALA A 95 0.74 -4.38 -0.65
CA ALA A 95 -0.63 -3.94 -0.91
C ALA A 95 -1.31 -4.80 -1.98
N ARG A 96 -0.66 -5.02 -3.11
CA ARG A 96 -1.18 -5.88 -4.18
C ARG A 96 -1.46 -7.30 -3.70
N ARG A 97 -0.61 -7.85 -2.83
CA ARG A 97 -0.86 -9.17 -2.24
C ARG A 97 -2.09 -9.17 -1.35
N ARG A 98 -2.30 -8.12 -0.56
CA ARG A 98 -3.49 -7.97 0.29
C ARG A 98 -4.77 -7.81 -0.54
N ILE A 99 -4.74 -6.97 -1.57
CA ILE A 99 -5.87 -6.79 -2.50
C ILE A 99 -6.28 -8.14 -3.10
N ARG A 100 -5.34 -8.93 -3.62
CA ARG A 100 -5.63 -10.27 -4.14
C ARG A 100 -6.27 -11.18 -3.09
N ALA A 101 -5.81 -11.13 -1.84
CA ALA A 101 -6.37 -11.91 -0.75
C ALA A 101 -7.81 -11.49 -0.42
N VAL A 102 -8.13 -10.20 -0.53
CA VAL A 102 -9.50 -9.67 -0.38
C VAL A 102 -10.42 -10.23 -1.45
N TYR A 103 -10.06 -10.08 -2.73
CA TYR A 103 -10.85 -10.61 -3.84
C TYR A 103 -11.03 -12.13 -3.74
N TRP A 104 -9.98 -12.87 -3.41
CA TRP A 104 -10.09 -14.31 -3.22
C TRP A 104 -11.06 -14.71 -2.12
N LYS A 105 -11.09 -13.97 -1.02
CA LYS A 105 -12.03 -14.22 0.08
C LYS A 105 -13.47 -13.88 -0.30
N GLN A 106 -13.68 -12.84 -1.12
CA GLN A 106 -15.01 -12.47 -1.61
C GLN A 106 -15.61 -13.55 -2.54
N TRP A 107 -14.77 -14.27 -3.28
CA TRP A 107 -15.19 -15.37 -4.14
C TRP A 107 -15.44 -16.64 -3.31
N LYS A 108 -16.49 -16.65 -2.48
CA LYS A 108 -16.76 -17.72 -1.53
C LYS A 108 -17.02 -19.06 -2.19
N LYS A 109 -17.87 -19.09 -3.25
CA LYS A 109 -18.31 -20.30 -3.93
C LYS A 109 -17.29 -20.74 -4.99
N ILE A 110 -17.10 -22.07 -5.14
CA ILE A 110 -16.19 -22.66 -6.15
C ILE A 110 -16.59 -22.20 -7.56
N LYS A 111 -17.90 -22.19 -7.89
CA LYS A 111 -18.41 -21.69 -9.17
C LYS A 111 -18.01 -20.24 -9.44
N THR A 112 -18.07 -19.37 -8.41
CA THR A 112 -17.67 -17.96 -8.53
C THR A 112 -16.16 -17.85 -8.76
N LYS A 113 -15.35 -18.58 -7.99
CA LYS A 113 -13.88 -18.61 -8.18
C LYS A 113 -13.53 -19.04 -9.60
N TYR A 114 -14.10 -20.13 -10.07
CA TYR A 114 -13.87 -20.64 -11.42
C TYR A 114 -14.23 -19.59 -12.50
N ARG A 115 -15.44 -19.00 -12.41
CA ARG A 115 -15.89 -17.98 -13.35
C ARG A 115 -14.96 -16.76 -13.38
N MET A 116 -14.52 -16.28 -12.21
CA MET A 116 -13.64 -15.13 -12.12
C MET A 116 -12.23 -15.44 -12.63
N LEU A 117 -11.70 -16.64 -12.35
CA LEU A 117 -10.41 -17.08 -12.89
C LEU A 117 -10.45 -17.21 -14.42
N LYS A 118 -11.56 -17.70 -14.97
CA LYS A 118 -11.75 -17.77 -16.42
C LYS A 118 -11.85 -16.39 -17.06
N ALA A 119 -12.55 -15.45 -16.41
CA ALA A 119 -12.64 -14.06 -16.86
C ALA A 119 -11.25 -13.35 -16.84
N LEU A 120 -10.32 -13.80 -16.00
CA LEU A 120 -8.94 -13.33 -15.97
C LEU A 120 -8.05 -13.97 -17.05
N GLY A 121 -8.62 -14.82 -17.92
CA GLY A 121 -7.90 -15.46 -19.03
C GLY A 121 -7.18 -16.76 -18.68
N LEU A 122 -7.57 -17.44 -17.61
CA LEU A 122 -6.97 -18.71 -17.24
C LEU A 122 -7.56 -19.86 -18.02
N GLU A 123 -6.71 -20.86 -18.36
CA GLU A 123 -7.13 -22.11 -18.97
C GLU A 123 -8.07 -22.89 -18.06
N ASP A 124 -9.01 -23.62 -18.65
CA ASP A 124 -10.12 -24.30 -17.95
C ASP A 124 -9.64 -25.26 -16.86
N TRP A 125 -8.64 -26.08 -17.17
CA TRP A 125 -8.12 -27.07 -16.22
C TRP A 125 -7.40 -26.42 -15.02
N LYS A 126 -6.60 -25.36 -15.25
CA LYS A 126 -5.96 -24.59 -14.18
C LYS A 126 -6.98 -23.83 -13.34
N ALA A 127 -8.02 -23.26 -13.98
CA ALA A 127 -9.10 -22.59 -13.29
C ALA A 127 -9.88 -23.53 -12.35
N LYS A 128 -10.16 -24.76 -12.79
CA LYS A 128 -10.79 -25.83 -11.98
C LYS A 128 -9.91 -26.22 -10.80
N GLU A 129 -8.62 -26.48 -11.04
CA GLU A 129 -7.66 -26.84 -10.00
C GLU A 129 -7.57 -25.76 -8.91
N LEU A 130 -7.38 -24.50 -9.31
CA LEU A 130 -7.25 -23.39 -8.38
C LEU A 130 -8.56 -23.11 -7.64
N ALA A 131 -9.73 -23.21 -8.30
CA ALA A 131 -11.03 -22.99 -7.68
C ALA A 131 -11.30 -23.99 -6.56
N ASN A 132 -10.89 -25.25 -6.73
CA ASN A 132 -11.01 -26.33 -5.75
C ASN A 132 -9.94 -26.29 -4.65
N SER A 133 -8.94 -25.42 -4.78
CA SER A 133 -7.85 -25.33 -3.81
C SER A 133 -8.36 -24.95 -2.42
N ARG A 134 -7.99 -25.75 -1.40
CA ARG A 134 -8.26 -25.49 0.02
C ARG A 134 -7.25 -24.57 0.69
N LYS A 135 -6.28 -23.99 -0.07
CA LYS A 135 -5.27 -23.08 0.45
C LYS A 135 -5.93 -21.79 0.94
N GLY A 136 -5.48 -21.28 2.08
CA GLY A 136 -5.98 -20.02 2.64
C GLY A 136 -5.72 -18.81 1.72
N SER A 137 -6.53 -17.76 1.86
CA SER A 137 -6.50 -16.58 0.98
C SER A 137 -5.12 -15.92 0.84
N TRP A 138 -4.30 -15.95 1.89
CA TRP A 138 -2.95 -15.39 1.87
C TRP A 138 -1.97 -16.21 1.01
N LYS A 139 -2.06 -17.54 1.08
CA LYS A 139 -1.27 -18.44 0.21
C LYS A 139 -1.72 -18.33 -1.24
N MET A 140 -3.05 -18.26 -1.46
CA MET A 140 -3.62 -18.10 -2.78
C MET A 140 -3.28 -16.74 -3.42
N ALA A 141 -3.18 -15.67 -2.65
CA ALA A 141 -2.76 -14.36 -3.15
C ALA A 141 -1.36 -14.38 -3.79
N LYS A 142 -0.47 -15.28 -3.34
CA LYS A 142 0.84 -15.49 -3.95
C LYS A 142 0.73 -16.21 -5.31
N VAL A 143 -0.11 -17.24 -5.39
CA VAL A 143 -0.36 -17.97 -6.64
C VAL A 143 -1.05 -17.07 -7.68
N LEU A 144 -2.01 -16.27 -7.23
CA LEU A 144 -2.72 -15.31 -8.08
C LEU A 144 -1.84 -14.17 -8.61
N ASN A 145 -0.60 -14.02 -8.15
CA ASN A 145 0.29 -12.95 -8.64
C ASN A 145 0.55 -13.02 -10.14
N GLN A 146 0.64 -14.23 -10.68
CA GLN A 146 0.87 -14.46 -12.11
C GLN A 146 -0.39 -14.15 -12.95
N ILE A 147 -1.57 -14.46 -12.40
CA ILE A 147 -2.86 -14.33 -13.07
C ILE A 147 -3.44 -12.93 -12.88
N PHE A 148 -3.50 -12.49 -11.64
CA PHE A 148 -4.02 -11.19 -11.22
C PHE A 148 -2.88 -10.17 -11.17
N SER A 149 -2.41 -9.78 -12.36
CA SER A 149 -1.22 -8.95 -12.58
C SER A 149 -1.40 -7.51 -12.09
N LYS A 150 -0.28 -6.75 -12.02
CA LYS A 150 -0.29 -5.30 -11.72
C LYS A 150 -1.26 -4.54 -12.64
N LYS A 151 -1.27 -4.87 -13.95
CA LYS A 151 -2.13 -4.21 -14.94
C LYS A 151 -3.62 -4.39 -14.63
N ILE A 152 -4.04 -5.58 -14.18
CA ILE A 152 -5.43 -5.86 -13.82
C ILE A 152 -5.82 -5.10 -12.57
N ILE A 153 -4.95 -5.06 -11.55
CA ILE A 153 -5.18 -4.30 -10.31
C ILE A 153 -5.34 -2.80 -10.61
N ALA A 154 -4.51 -2.26 -11.50
CA ALA A 154 -4.62 -0.87 -11.93
C ALA A 154 -5.95 -0.59 -12.69
N LYS A 155 -6.40 -1.52 -13.55
CA LYS A 155 -7.72 -1.42 -14.20
C LYS A 155 -8.89 -1.42 -13.23
N LEU A 156 -8.74 -2.06 -12.06
CA LEU A 156 -9.72 -2.03 -10.97
C LEU A 156 -9.67 -0.74 -10.14
N GLY A 157 -8.83 0.24 -10.51
CA GLY A 157 -8.76 1.53 -9.84
C GLY A 157 -7.71 1.64 -8.73
N TYR A 158 -6.98 0.58 -8.41
CA TYR A 158 -5.91 0.65 -7.39
C TYR A 158 -4.64 1.25 -7.96
N THR A 159 -4.42 2.53 -7.71
CA THR A 159 -3.21 3.24 -8.13
C THR A 159 -1.99 2.75 -7.34
N SER A 160 -0.88 2.52 -8.03
CA SER A 160 0.41 2.21 -7.39
C SER A 160 1.01 3.48 -6.79
N MET A 161 1.47 3.42 -5.55
CA MET A 161 2.16 4.54 -4.89
C MET A 161 3.42 4.96 -5.65
N LEU A 162 4.20 3.96 -6.10
CA LEU A 162 5.42 4.22 -6.85
C LEU A 162 5.14 4.91 -8.19
N ASP A 163 4.14 4.43 -8.94
CA ASP A 163 3.82 5.02 -10.25
C ASP A 163 3.32 6.47 -10.09
N TYR A 164 2.50 6.73 -9.08
CA TYR A 164 2.03 8.08 -8.77
C TYR A 164 3.16 9.00 -8.31
N TYR A 165 4.08 8.49 -7.47
CA TYR A 165 5.27 9.23 -7.02
C TYR A 165 6.17 9.63 -8.21
N LEU A 166 6.41 8.72 -9.15
CA LEU A 166 7.23 9.01 -10.34
C LEU A 166 6.59 10.11 -11.20
N ILE A 167 5.28 10.06 -11.42
CA ILE A 167 4.55 11.11 -12.18
C ILE A 167 4.70 12.48 -11.53
N ILE A 168 4.63 12.57 -10.20
CA ILE A 168 4.76 13.85 -9.48
C ILE A 168 6.22 14.36 -9.48
N CYS A 169 7.21 13.47 -9.46
CA CYS A 169 8.62 13.87 -9.46
C CYS A 169 9.15 14.25 -10.84
N GLU A 170 8.49 13.81 -11.93
CA GLU A 170 8.87 14.12 -13.32
C GLU A 170 8.23 15.43 -13.83
N ASN A 171 7.22 15.97 -13.13
CA ASN A 171 6.60 17.26 -13.38
C ASN A 171 7.14 18.35 -12.44
#